data_d32f5c1fcfc4145460cd77cb42ff331a
#
_entry.id   d32f5c1fcfc4145460cd77cb42ff331a
#
_cell.length_a   1.000
_cell.length_b   1.000
_cell.length_c   1.000
_cell.angle_alpha   90.00
_cell.angle_beta   90.00
_cell.angle_gamma   90.00
#
_symmetry.space_group_name_H-M   'P 1'
#
loop_
_entity.id
_entity.type
_entity.pdbx_description
1 polymer ?
#
loop_
_entity_poly.entity_id
_entity_poly.type
_entity_poly.pdbx_seq_one_letter_code
_entity_poly.pdbx_strand_id
1 'polypeptide(L)'
;VLGGENAYLDPQAVRRETTLISSVVQRFHDVPFLAWDLINEPSFSKHLWQMRPNGDAFERAAWNRWLDARYPDRALLADAWNMPFIGPGATLPVPEEAEFQLRGMYTGPNSLRLYDFFEFAQDTFAGWVKNLRASIRATGSQQLITIGQDEGGFDDRLSPAFFGPYVDFTTNHSWWQNDALLWDSLVAKQPGIPMMIQETGLQREMTLDQIARRTPENDAALLERKEALSFVEGSGAIQWLWNANDYMTSGNEVPIGALRADATEKPEATVLRDMAHFAGEIHESLRNPEPADVAIVTSQAAQFSAIREMQIAAQRNAVRAAAYVAKMPVSVIAANQVGKMGTPKLAILPSAQALADSTWDALLAYVKLGGNLLITGPVERDAHWHRVNRAAAVGLDGATVEPLTIHNAEMKVKDETISLSFGFDAQTWLDTFQFKDGQQLKELAAGNGHIFWAPYPVELAEGEAAAAKLYSAVFSEIGLSAPFELKSAPAPGVLIYPTVLRDSVLYVMVSERDQDYDLELVDNTSKGELKLRLPAEHAAMALIRKSDGSITAKYGF
;
A
#
# COMPACT_ATOMS: atom_id res chain seq x y z
N VAL A 1 -21.36 -17.73 -0.41
CA VAL A 1 -21.25 -18.39 -1.65
C VAL A 1 -22.61 -18.86 -2.17
N LEU A 2 -23.28 -18.04 -2.94
CA LEU A 2 -24.68 -18.24 -3.34
C LEU A 2 -24.81 -18.86 -4.74
N GLY A 3 -23.75 -19.47 -5.27
CA GLY A 3 -23.80 -20.34 -6.46
C GLY A 3 -24.27 -19.64 -7.73
N GLY A 4 -23.82 -18.42 -7.98
CA GLY A 4 -23.97 -17.76 -9.27
C GLY A 4 -22.66 -17.85 -10.05
N GLU A 5 -22.73 -17.90 -11.37
CA GLU A 5 -21.54 -17.89 -12.22
C GLU A 5 -20.79 -16.55 -12.14
N ASN A 6 -21.47 -15.44 -11.77
CA ASN A 6 -20.89 -14.13 -11.56
C ASN A 6 -21.58 -13.41 -10.39
N ALA A 7 -20.95 -13.43 -9.22
CA ALA A 7 -21.50 -12.86 -7.99
C ALA A 7 -21.74 -11.33 -8.09
N TYR A 8 -20.92 -10.62 -8.84
CA TYR A 8 -20.97 -9.15 -8.91
C TYR A 8 -21.91 -8.60 -9.99
N LEU A 9 -22.16 -9.37 -11.05
CA LEU A 9 -22.83 -8.88 -12.26
C LEU A 9 -24.10 -9.63 -12.65
N ASP A 10 -24.29 -10.89 -12.19
CA ASP A 10 -25.56 -11.58 -12.40
C ASP A 10 -26.67 -10.92 -11.55
N PRO A 11 -27.72 -10.35 -12.18
CA PRO A 11 -28.79 -9.69 -11.44
C PRO A 11 -29.55 -10.61 -10.47
N GLN A 12 -29.54 -11.93 -10.70
CA GLN A 12 -30.15 -12.88 -9.77
C GLN A 12 -29.25 -13.14 -8.56
N ALA A 13 -27.95 -13.27 -8.76
CA ALA A 13 -26.98 -13.38 -7.67
C ALA A 13 -27.02 -12.15 -6.77
N VAL A 14 -26.89 -10.97 -7.32
CA VAL A 14 -26.94 -9.69 -6.60
C VAL A 14 -28.27 -9.53 -5.83
N ARG A 15 -29.43 -9.91 -6.40
CA ARG A 15 -30.69 -9.87 -5.66
C ARG A 15 -30.72 -10.84 -4.47
N ARG A 16 -30.18 -12.05 -4.61
CA ARG A 16 -30.10 -13.02 -3.52
C ARG A 16 -29.19 -12.52 -2.40
N GLU A 17 -28.04 -11.97 -2.74
CA GLU A 17 -27.07 -11.40 -1.79
C GLU A 17 -27.66 -10.23 -1.02
N THR A 18 -28.30 -9.27 -1.71
CA THR A 18 -28.93 -8.13 -1.07
C THR A 18 -30.11 -8.54 -0.17
N THR A 19 -30.88 -9.56 -0.55
CA THR A 19 -31.96 -10.10 0.27
C THR A 19 -31.39 -10.81 1.51
N LEU A 20 -30.37 -11.65 1.30
CA LEU A 20 -29.73 -12.37 2.41
C LEU A 20 -29.13 -11.41 3.42
N ILE A 21 -28.29 -10.49 2.97
CA ILE A 21 -27.59 -9.56 3.89
C ILE A 21 -28.61 -8.70 4.66
N SER A 22 -29.68 -8.22 3.99
CA SER A 22 -30.72 -7.46 4.66
C SER A 22 -31.41 -8.28 5.75
N SER A 23 -31.73 -9.54 5.48
CA SER A 23 -32.37 -10.45 6.44
C SER A 23 -31.45 -10.76 7.64
N VAL A 24 -30.18 -11.00 7.38
CA VAL A 24 -29.18 -11.28 8.42
C VAL A 24 -28.98 -10.03 9.29
N VAL A 25 -28.80 -8.88 8.68
CA VAL A 25 -28.63 -7.60 9.41
C VAL A 25 -29.84 -7.29 10.28
N GLN A 26 -31.07 -7.47 9.76
CA GLN A 26 -32.29 -7.27 10.56
C GLN A 26 -32.35 -8.21 11.77
N ARG A 27 -31.90 -9.44 11.62
CA ARG A 27 -31.89 -10.44 12.71
C ARG A 27 -30.87 -10.12 13.79
N PHE A 28 -29.72 -9.55 13.43
CA PHE A 28 -28.59 -9.33 14.34
C PHE A 28 -28.29 -7.85 14.60
N HIS A 29 -29.25 -6.95 14.35
CA HIS A 29 -29.04 -5.50 14.48
C HIS A 29 -28.71 -5.04 15.90
N ASP A 30 -29.16 -5.79 16.93
CA ASP A 30 -28.90 -5.49 18.35
C ASP A 30 -27.67 -6.20 18.91
N VAL A 31 -26.97 -7.02 18.10
CA VAL A 31 -25.81 -7.75 18.56
C VAL A 31 -24.57 -6.86 18.49
N PRO A 32 -23.85 -6.66 19.60
CA PRO A 32 -22.65 -5.85 19.63
C PRO A 32 -21.44 -6.63 19.06
N PHE A 33 -21.17 -6.50 17.78
CA PHE A 33 -19.95 -6.97 17.15
C PHE A 33 -19.29 -5.80 16.40
N LEU A 34 -18.02 -5.96 16.02
CA LEU A 34 -17.22 -4.88 15.42
C LEU A 34 -17.83 -4.39 14.10
N ALA A 35 -18.01 -5.28 13.12
CA ALA A 35 -18.44 -4.91 11.78
C ALA A 35 -19.04 -6.09 11.01
N TRP A 36 -19.77 -5.78 9.95
CA TRP A 36 -20.07 -6.70 8.85
C TRP A 36 -18.90 -6.72 7.89
N ASP A 37 -18.23 -7.84 7.81
CA ASP A 37 -17.32 -8.16 6.72
C ASP A 37 -18.12 -8.74 5.56
N LEU A 38 -18.20 -8.01 4.44
CA LEU A 38 -19.06 -8.38 3.32
C LEU A 38 -18.52 -9.57 2.53
N ILE A 39 -17.21 -9.72 2.48
CA ILE A 39 -16.52 -10.81 1.80
C ILE A 39 -15.08 -10.91 2.30
N ASN A 40 -14.63 -12.13 2.56
CA ASN A 40 -13.26 -12.41 2.93
C ASN A 40 -12.41 -12.63 1.67
N GLU A 41 -11.27 -11.96 1.57
CA GLU A 41 -10.26 -12.10 0.51
C GLU A 41 -10.85 -12.13 -0.90
N PRO A 42 -11.47 -11.01 -1.34
CA PRO A 42 -12.26 -10.99 -2.55
C PRO A 42 -11.42 -11.33 -3.79
N SER A 43 -12.01 -12.14 -4.66
CA SER A 43 -11.51 -12.41 -6.00
C SER A 43 -12.50 -11.88 -7.02
N PHE A 44 -12.03 -11.33 -8.15
CA PHE A 44 -12.93 -10.81 -9.17
C PHE A 44 -13.60 -11.95 -9.97
N SER A 45 -12.93 -13.08 -10.10
CA SER A 45 -13.42 -14.24 -10.83
C SER A 45 -13.15 -15.55 -10.08
N LYS A 46 -13.24 -16.67 -10.77
CA LYS A 46 -12.85 -18.00 -10.26
C LYS A 46 -11.36 -18.14 -9.89
N HIS A 47 -10.52 -17.24 -10.36
CA HIS A 47 -9.10 -17.21 -10.01
C HIS A 47 -8.93 -16.49 -8.67
N LEU A 48 -8.45 -17.21 -7.67
CA LEU A 48 -8.25 -16.69 -6.33
C LEU A 48 -7.29 -15.50 -6.36
N TRP A 49 -7.69 -14.44 -5.66
CA TRP A 49 -6.88 -13.23 -5.42
C TRP A 49 -6.45 -12.48 -6.68
N GLN A 50 -7.13 -12.69 -7.80
CA GLN A 50 -6.75 -12.08 -9.07
C GLN A 50 -7.94 -11.45 -9.78
N MET A 51 -7.68 -10.36 -10.49
CA MET A 51 -8.61 -9.78 -11.43
C MET A 51 -8.42 -10.44 -12.79
N ARG A 52 -9.24 -11.43 -13.06
CA ARG A 52 -9.27 -12.15 -14.34
C ARG A 52 -10.69 -12.18 -14.87
N PRO A 53 -10.89 -12.22 -16.19
CA PRO A 53 -12.23 -12.27 -16.76
C PRO A 53 -12.93 -13.61 -16.44
N ASN A 54 -14.23 -13.53 -16.15
CA ASN A 54 -15.11 -14.69 -16.11
C ASN A 54 -15.50 -15.15 -17.51
N GLY A 55 -15.59 -14.21 -18.46
CA GLY A 55 -15.96 -14.45 -19.84
C GLY A 55 -17.45 -14.78 -20.04
N ASP A 56 -18.31 -14.55 -19.05
CA ASP A 56 -19.75 -14.79 -19.15
C ASP A 56 -20.50 -13.64 -19.86
N ALA A 57 -21.80 -13.83 -20.08
CA ALA A 57 -22.62 -12.86 -20.79
C ALA A 57 -22.84 -11.55 -20.00
N PHE A 58 -22.90 -11.65 -18.65
CA PHE A 58 -23.11 -10.49 -17.79
C PHE A 58 -21.87 -9.59 -17.77
N GLU A 59 -20.69 -10.20 -17.67
CA GLU A 59 -19.43 -9.50 -17.74
C GLU A 59 -19.22 -8.82 -19.10
N ARG A 60 -19.43 -9.54 -20.21
CA ARG A 60 -19.32 -8.93 -21.56
C ARG A 60 -20.26 -7.73 -21.73
N ALA A 61 -21.49 -7.84 -21.25
CA ALA A 61 -22.45 -6.74 -21.32
C ALA A 61 -22.05 -5.56 -20.42
N ALA A 62 -21.56 -5.83 -19.21
CA ALA A 62 -21.08 -4.79 -18.28
C ALA A 62 -19.83 -4.11 -18.81
N TRP A 63 -18.87 -4.87 -19.33
CA TRP A 63 -17.65 -4.37 -19.95
C TRP A 63 -17.95 -3.37 -21.07
N ASN A 64 -18.84 -3.73 -22.00
CA ASN A 64 -19.17 -2.83 -23.10
C ASN A 64 -19.89 -1.56 -22.62
N ARG A 65 -20.78 -1.65 -21.62
CA ARG A 65 -21.38 -0.45 -21.01
C ARG A 65 -20.35 0.43 -20.32
N TRP A 66 -19.39 -0.17 -19.62
CA TRP A 66 -18.31 0.56 -18.96
C TRP A 66 -17.42 1.27 -19.99
N LEU A 67 -17.06 0.61 -21.09
CA LEU A 67 -16.32 1.20 -22.20
C LEU A 67 -17.08 2.36 -22.85
N ASP A 68 -18.38 2.22 -23.08
CA ASP A 68 -19.21 3.30 -23.64
C ASP A 68 -19.26 4.53 -22.71
N ALA A 69 -19.29 4.32 -21.40
CA ALA A 69 -19.28 5.39 -20.42
C ALA A 69 -17.91 6.06 -20.31
N ARG A 70 -16.83 5.29 -20.36
CA ARG A 70 -15.46 5.79 -20.26
C ARG A 70 -14.98 6.46 -21.53
N TYR A 71 -15.37 5.95 -22.68
CA TYR A 71 -15.01 6.41 -24.02
C TYR A 71 -16.25 6.75 -24.84
N PRO A 72 -16.91 7.88 -24.51
CA PRO A 72 -18.10 8.31 -25.29
C PRO A 72 -17.75 8.61 -26.74
N ASP A 73 -16.51 9.00 -27.02
CA ASP A 73 -15.92 9.03 -28.36
C ASP A 73 -15.07 7.78 -28.60
N ARG A 74 -15.52 6.91 -29.49
CA ARG A 74 -14.81 5.67 -29.85
C ARG A 74 -13.47 5.88 -30.53
N ALA A 75 -13.17 7.08 -31.03
CA ALA A 75 -11.83 7.43 -31.52
C ALA A 75 -10.82 7.44 -30.37
N LEU A 76 -11.20 7.93 -29.18
CA LEU A 76 -10.33 7.91 -27.99
C LEU A 76 -10.01 6.47 -27.54
N LEU A 77 -10.98 5.56 -27.66
CA LEU A 77 -10.73 4.14 -27.37
C LEU A 77 -9.77 3.51 -28.38
N ALA A 78 -9.97 3.82 -29.68
CA ALA A 78 -9.08 3.33 -30.73
C ALA A 78 -7.63 3.82 -30.53
N ASP A 79 -7.47 5.07 -30.15
CA ASP A 79 -6.16 5.65 -29.81
C ASP A 79 -5.57 4.97 -28.56
N ALA A 80 -6.35 4.85 -27.48
CA ALA A 80 -5.89 4.24 -26.22
C ALA A 80 -5.38 2.81 -26.43
N TRP A 81 -6.03 2.04 -27.29
CA TRP A 81 -5.65 0.64 -27.54
C TRP A 81 -4.81 0.45 -28.81
N ASN A 82 -4.41 1.53 -29.46
CA ASN A 82 -3.67 1.49 -30.73
C ASN A 82 -4.29 0.52 -31.75
N MET A 83 -5.59 0.64 -31.94
CA MET A 83 -6.39 -0.25 -32.78
C MET A 83 -7.16 0.53 -33.85
N PRO A 84 -7.59 -0.11 -34.95
CA PRO A 84 -8.46 0.53 -35.93
C PRO A 84 -9.75 1.04 -35.29
N PHE A 85 -10.26 2.17 -35.79
CA PHE A 85 -11.54 2.72 -35.33
C PHE A 85 -12.67 1.70 -35.48
N ILE A 86 -13.43 1.52 -34.40
CA ILE A 86 -14.62 0.69 -34.35
C ILE A 86 -15.82 1.58 -34.07
N GLY A 87 -16.81 1.55 -34.97
CA GLY A 87 -17.99 2.40 -34.86
C GLY A 87 -18.82 2.18 -33.59
N PRO A 88 -19.68 3.14 -33.25
CA PRO A 88 -20.56 3.03 -32.08
C PRO A 88 -21.43 1.77 -32.12
N GLY A 89 -21.64 1.16 -30.95
CA GLY A 89 -22.49 -0.04 -30.80
C GLY A 89 -21.82 -1.37 -31.15
N ALA A 90 -20.55 -1.36 -31.61
CA ALA A 90 -19.79 -2.60 -31.73
C ALA A 90 -19.43 -3.15 -30.35
N THR A 91 -19.64 -4.45 -30.14
CA THR A 91 -19.23 -5.14 -28.90
C THR A 91 -17.77 -5.52 -28.97
N LEU A 92 -17.05 -5.21 -27.89
CA LEU A 92 -15.65 -5.57 -27.71
C LEU A 92 -15.54 -6.72 -26.72
N PRO A 93 -14.73 -7.74 -27.03
CA PRO A 93 -14.53 -8.84 -26.10
C PRO A 93 -13.77 -8.37 -24.86
N VAL A 94 -14.02 -9.02 -23.72
CA VAL A 94 -13.11 -8.92 -22.56
C VAL A 94 -11.75 -9.49 -22.94
N PRO A 95 -10.66 -9.08 -22.28
CA PRO A 95 -9.35 -9.67 -22.52
C PRO A 95 -9.36 -11.19 -22.29
N GLU A 96 -8.52 -11.90 -22.99
CA GLU A 96 -8.32 -13.33 -22.79
C GLU A 96 -7.30 -13.58 -21.67
N GLU A 97 -7.42 -14.71 -20.97
CA GLU A 97 -6.54 -15.06 -19.87
C GLU A 97 -5.04 -15.06 -20.24
N ALA A 98 -4.72 -15.47 -21.46
CA ALA A 98 -3.34 -15.47 -21.97
C ALA A 98 -2.72 -14.06 -22.04
N GLU A 99 -3.52 -13.01 -22.15
CA GLU A 99 -3.04 -11.63 -22.19
C GLU A 99 -2.50 -11.15 -20.84
N PHE A 100 -2.94 -11.75 -19.72
CA PHE A 100 -2.49 -11.40 -18.37
C PHE A 100 -1.14 -12.03 -17.99
N GLN A 101 -0.62 -12.92 -18.80
CA GLN A 101 0.75 -13.42 -18.59
C GLN A 101 1.75 -12.32 -18.92
N LEU A 102 2.83 -12.23 -18.15
CA LEU A 102 3.86 -11.20 -18.29
C LEU A 102 4.32 -11.05 -19.75
N ARG A 103 4.56 -12.16 -20.42
CA ARG A 103 4.98 -12.17 -21.83
C ARG A 103 3.89 -11.63 -22.77
N GLY A 104 2.63 -11.95 -22.51
CA GLY A 104 1.48 -11.46 -23.29
C GLY A 104 1.27 -9.95 -23.15
N MET A 105 1.53 -9.40 -21.97
CA MET A 105 1.41 -7.96 -21.70
C MET A 105 2.34 -7.11 -22.57
N TYR A 106 3.50 -7.64 -23.00
CA TYR A 106 4.44 -6.91 -23.85
C TYR A 106 4.34 -7.26 -25.33
N THR A 107 3.93 -8.45 -25.66
CA THR A 107 4.00 -8.99 -27.03
C THR A 107 2.64 -9.19 -27.68
N GLY A 108 1.57 -9.16 -26.90
CA GLY A 108 0.20 -9.35 -27.41
C GLY A 108 -0.34 -8.07 -28.07
N PRO A 109 -1.08 -8.21 -29.20
CA PRO A 109 -1.66 -7.05 -29.89
C PRO A 109 -2.73 -6.32 -29.06
N ASN A 110 -3.28 -6.96 -28.03
CA ASN A 110 -4.36 -6.45 -27.20
C ASN A 110 -3.92 -6.07 -25.79
N SER A 111 -2.62 -6.07 -25.52
CA SER A 111 -2.08 -5.83 -24.16
C SER A 111 -2.45 -4.46 -23.59
N LEU A 112 -2.62 -3.45 -24.44
CA LEU A 112 -2.96 -2.07 -24.02
C LEU A 112 -4.35 -1.97 -23.36
N ARG A 113 -5.26 -2.88 -23.63
CA ARG A 113 -6.60 -2.91 -23.01
C ARG A 113 -6.63 -3.46 -21.59
N LEU A 114 -5.54 -4.06 -21.10
CA LEU A 114 -5.49 -4.66 -19.75
C LEU A 114 -5.66 -3.62 -18.66
N TYR A 115 -5.10 -2.42 -18.83
CA TYR A 115 -5.31 -1.33 -17.88
C TYR A 115 -6.81 -1.03 -17.69
N ASP A 116 -7.55 -0.90 -18.79
CA ASP A 116 -8.99 -0.66 -18.73
C ASP A 116 -9.75 -1.82 -18.11
N PHE A 117 -9.32 -3.07 -18.34
CA PHE A 117 -9.94 -4.22 -17.70
C PHE A 117 -9.72 -4.23 -16.18
N PHE A 118 -8.53 -3.90 -15.72
CA PHE A 118 -8.26 -3.76 -14.29
C PHE A 118 -9.11 -2.64 -13.66
N GLU A 119 -9.22 -1.48 -14.31
CA GLU A 119 -10.11 -0.39 -13.86
C GLU A 119 -11.58 -0.84 -13.84
N PHE A 120 -12.05 -1.54 -14.88
CA PHE A 120 -13.39 -2.12 -14.93
C PHE A 120 -13.66 -3.10 -13.78
N ALA A 121 -12.72 -3.97 -13.48
CA ALA A 121 -12.85 -4.93 -12.39
C ALA A 121 -12.96 -4.24 -11.03
N GLN A 122 -12.12 -3.23 -10.79
CA GLN A 122 -12.15 -2.39 -9.58
C GLN A 122 -13.49 -1.65 -9.44
N ASP A 123 -13.94 -0.96 -10.49
CA ASP A 123 -15.21 -0.22 -10.50
C ASP A 123 -16.42 -1.15 -10.31
N THR A 124 -16.38 -2.33 -10.90
CA THR A 124 -17.45 -3.35 -10.77
C THR A 124 -17.56 -3.82 -9.32
N PHE A 125 -16.43 -4.16 -8.69
CA PHE A 125 -16.42 -4.59 -7.31
C PHE A 125 -16.84 -3.46 -6.36
N ALA A 126 -16.32 -2.25 -6.55
CA ALA A 126 -16.70 -1.07 -5.76
C ALA A 126 -18.21 -0.78 -5.89
N GLY A 127 -18.78 -0.94 -7.07
CA GLY A 127 -20.22 -0.84 -7.31
C GLY A 127 -21.03 -1.89 -6.55
N TRP A 128 -20.54 -3.12 -6.49
CA TRP A 128 -21.14 -4.19 -5.70
C TRP A 128 -21.11 -3.89 -4.19
N VAL A 129 -19.96 -3.45 -3.66
CA VAL A 129 -19.82 -3.04 -2.24
C VAL A 129 -20.81 -1.91 -1.91
N LYS A 130 -20.88 -0.89 -2.78
CA LYS A 130 -21.84 0.23 -2.64
C LYS A 130 -23.28 -0.26 -2.56
N ASN A 131 -23.65 -1.23 -3.38
CA ASN A 131 -25.00 -1.79 -3.43
C ASN A 131 -25.33 -2.59 -2.15
N LEU A 132 -24.44 -3.42 -1.66
CA LEU A 132 -24.61 -4.15 -0.41
C LEU A 132 -24.68 -3.18 0.79
N ARG A 133 -23.80 -2.17 0.85
CA ARG A 133 -23.88 -1.11 1.86
C ARG A 133 -25.25 -0.44 1.87
N ALA A 134 -25.77 -0.06 0.70
CA ALA A 134 -27.10 0.56 0.59
C ALA A 134 -28.19 -0.37 1.14
N SER A 135 -28.12 -1.67 0.86
CA SER A 135 -29.07 -2.67 1.35
C SER A 135 -29.02 -2.82 2.88
N ILE A 136 -27.83 -2.80 3.47
CA ILE A 136 -27.62 -2.82 4.93
C ILE A 136 -28.22 -1.55 5.56
N ARG A 137 -27.88 -0.38 5.04
CA ARG A 137 -28.36 0.90 5.57
C ARG A 137 -29.89 1.07 5.44
N ALA A 138 -30.49 0.47 4.41
CA ALA A 138 -31.94 0.44 4.23
C ALA A 138 -32.67 -0.33 5.35
N THR A 139 -32.03 -1.24 6.07
CA THR A 139 -32.58 -1.90 7.26
C THR A 139 -32.62 -1.01 8.50
N GLY A 140 -32.00 0.18 8.47
CA GLY A 140 -31.80 1.07 9.62
C GLY A 140 -30.52 0.79 10.42
N SER A 141 -29.76 -0.26 10.09
CA SER A 141 -28.53 -0.62 10.81
C SER A 141 -27.46 0.46 10.66
N GLN A 142 -26.80 0.77 11.79
CA GLN A 142 -25.63 1.65 11.89
C GLN A 142 -24.33 0.86 12.18
N GLN A 143 -24.41 -0.46 12.21
CA GLN A 143 -23.25 -1.32 12.42
C GLN A 143 -22.20 -1.06 11.33
N LEU A 144 -20.91 -1.13 11.69
CA LEU A 144 -19.82 -0.85 10.76
C LEU A 144 -19.76 -1.90 9.65
N ILE A 145 -19.23 -1.49 8.51
CA ILE A 145 -19.11 -2.34 7.30
C ILE A 145 -17.67 -2.26 6.82
N THR A 146 -17.13 -3.41 6.46
CA THR A 146 -15.80 -3.54 5.87
C THR A 146 -15.74 -4.64 4.80
N ILE A 147 -14.58 -4.79 4.20
CA ILE A 147 -14.17 -5.86 3.28
C ILE A 147 -12.90 -6.48 3.85
N GLY A 148 -12.86 -7.77 4.06
CA GLY A 148 -11.66 -8.52 4.47
C GLY A 148 -10.64 -8.58 3.33
N GLN A 149 -9.87 -7.50 3.15
CA GLN A 149 -8.90 -7.37 2.07
C GLN A 149 -7.65 -8.17 2.37
N ASP A 150 -7.15 -8.92 1.38
CA ASP A 150 -5.93 -9.70 1.47
C ASP A 150 -4.70 -8.92 0.96
N GLU A 151 -3.63 -8.94 1.72
CA GLU A 151 -2.30 -8.38 1.43
C GLU A 151 -2.30 -7.02 0.70
N GLY A 152 -3.00 -6.04 1.28
CA GLY A 152 -2.97 -4.65 0.86
C GLY A 152 -3.72 -4.30 -0.42
N GLY A 153 -4.40 -5.26 -1.05
CA GLY A 153 -5.08 -5.02 -2.32
C GLY A 153 -4.13 -4.54 -3.41
N PHE A 154 -2.92 -5.07 -3.40
CA PHE A 154 -1.87 -4.78 -4.37
C PHE A 154 -1.78 -5.87 -5.42
N ASP A 155 -0.90 -5.68 -6.39
CA ASP A 155 -0.81 -6.55 -7.53
C ASP A 155 -2.02 -6.42 -8.47
N ASP A 156 -2.58 -7.53 -8.88
CA ASP A 156 -3.82 -7.62 -9.65
C ASP A 156 -5.02 -7.98 -8.76
N ARG A 157 -5.00 -7.53 -7.49
CA ARG A 157 -6.09 -7.69 -6.51
C ARG A 157 -7.07 -6.52 -6.51
N LEU A 158 -8.25 -6.76 -5.97
CA LEU A 158 -9.23 -5.70 -5.70
C LEU A 158 -8.71 -4.77 -4.59
N SER A 159 -8.70 -3.47 -4.82
CA SER A 159 -7.98 -2.51 -3.99
C SER A 159 -8.92 -1.62 -3.15
N PRO A 160 -8.59 -1.38 -1.86
CA PRO A 160 -9.31 -0.42 -1.04
C PRO A 160 -9.30 1.00 -1.60
N ALA A 161 -8.38 1.34 -2.50
CA ALA A 161 -8.37 2.62 -3.20
C ALA A 161 -9.64 2.87 -4.05
N PHE A 162 -10.36 1.83 -4.43
CA PHE A 162 -11.59 1.93 -5.21
C PHE A 162 -12.85 1.72 -4.35
N PHE A 163 -12.89 0.71 -3.50
CA PHE A 163 -14.07 0.43 -2.68
C PHE A 163 -14.09 1.15 -1.33
N GLY A 164 -12.97 1.69 -0.86
CA GLY A 164 -12.84 2.38 0.43
C GLY A 164 -13.93 3.42 0.70
N PRO A 165 -14.40 4.23 -0.28
CA PRO A 165 -15.50 5.17 -0.06
C PRO A 165 -16.83 4.52 0.34
N TYR A 166 -16.98 3.22 0.21
CA TYR A 166 -18.21 2.48 0.48
C TYR A 166 -18.14 1.58 1.72
N VAL A 167 -17.05 1.65 2.48
CA VAL A 167 -16.88 0.96 3.77
C VAL A 167 -16.70 1.99 4.89
N ASP A 168 -16.83 1.57 6.14
CA ASP A 168 -16.66 2.46 7.29
C ASP A 168 -15.21 2.46 7.78
N PHE A 169 -14.47 1.39 7.50
CA PHE A 169 -13.01 1.29 7.66
C PHE A 169 -12.46 0.29 6.65
N THR A 170 -11.21 0.48 6.27
CA THR A 170 -10.48 -0.46 5.42
C THR A 170 -9.73 -1.48 6.26
N THR A 171 -9.41 -2.62 5.67
CA THR A 171 -8.68 -3.68 6.34
C THR A 171 -7.57 -4.22 5.45
N ASN A 172 -6.67 -4.96 6.06
CA ASN A 172 -5.71 -5.79 5.38
C ASN A 172 -5.49 -7.10 6.15
N HIS A 173 -5.21 -8.17 5.43
CA HIS A 173 -4.65 -9.39 5.97
C HIS A 173 -3.14 -9.36 5.75
N SER A 174 -2.36 -9.52 6.80
CA SER A 174 -0.90 -9.42 6.74
C SER A 174 -0.25 -10.68 7.31
N TRP A 175 0.32 -11.50 6.43
CA TRP A 175 0.75 -12.82 6.84
C TRP A 175 2.25 -12.99 7.06
N TRP A 176 3.10 -12.73 6.11
CA TRP A 176 4.35 -13.46 6.00
C TRP A 176 5.60 -12.79 6.55
N GLN A 177 5.85 -11.51 6.31
CA GLN A 177 7.15 -10.89 6.51
C GLN A 177 7.08 -9.54 7.23
N ASN A 178 8.06 -9.23 8.07
CA ASN A 178 8.11 -7.98 8.81
C ASN A 178 8.16 -6.72 7.95
N ASP A 179 8.95 -6.72 6.90
CA ASP A 179 9.11 -5.59 6.00
C ASP A 179 7.84 -5.31 5.19
N ALA A 180 7.11 -6.37 4.83
CA ALA A 180 5.81 -6.23 4.20
C ALA A 180 4.77 -5.60 5.14
N LEU A 181 4.85 -5.84 6.44
CA LEU A 181 3.85 -5.38 7.41
C LEU A 181 3.76 -3.86 7.54
N LEU A 182 4.88 -3.14 7.46
CA LEU A 182 4.85 -1.68 7.41
C LEU A 182 4.14 -1.21 6.12
N TRP A 183 4.49 -1.80 4.99
CA TRP A 183 3.87 -1.53 3.70
C TRP A 183 2.38 -1.85 3.71
N ASP A 184 2.00 -3.02 4.19
CA ASP A 184 0.61 -3.49 4.23
C ASP A 184 -0.28 -2.56 5.05
N SER A 185 0.20 -2.09 6.19
CA SER A 185 -0.52 -1.11 7.02
C SER A 185 -0.71 0.21 6.29
N LEU A 186 0.33 0.72 5.63
CA LEU A 186 0.29 2.00 4.93
C LEU A 186 -0.56 1.97 3.66
N VAL A 187 -0.46 0.92 2.83
CA VAL A 187 -1.18 0.84 1.55
C VAL A 187 -2.69 0.60 1.72
N ALA A 188 -3.08 -0.11 2.78
CA ALA A 188 -4.50 -0.34 3.09
C ALA A 188 -5.18 0.91 3.66
N LYS A 189 -4.42 1.83 4.26
CA LYS A 189 -4.91 3.09 4.79
C LYS A 189 -5.37 4.01 3.67
N GLN A 190 -6.63 4.41 3.71
CA GLN A 190 -7.20 5.33 2.75
C GLN A 190 -7.40 6.73 3.36
N PRO A 191 -7.33 7.82 2.57
CA PRO A 191 -7.51 9.17 3.08
C PRO A 191 -8.84 9.34 3.83
N GLY A 192 -8.76 9.73 5.11
CA GLY A 192 -9.94 9.99 5.94
C GLY A 192 -10.72 8.75 6.39
N ILE A 193 -10.26 7.54 6.11
CA ILE A 193 -10.92 6.28 6.47
C ILE A 193 -10.05 5.54 7.49
N PRO A 194 -10.58 5.10 8.65
CA PRO A 194 -9.85 4.24 9.58
C PRO A 194 -9.38 2.95 8.91
N MET A 195 -8.32 2.35 9.43
CA MET A 195 -7.78 1.07 8.94
C MET A 195 -7.42 0.17 10.12
N MET A 196 -7.57 -1.14 9.95
CA MET A 196 -7.03 -2.13 10.87
C MET A 196 -6.51 -3.36 10.11
N ILE A 197 -5.58 -4.06 10.71
CA ILE A 197 -5.17 -5.39 10.24
C ILE A 197 -6.21 -6.39 10.74
N GLN A 198 -7.12 -6.79 9.85
CA GLN A 198 -8.26 -7.62 10.23
C GLN A 198 -7.87 -9.08 10.45
N GLU A 199 -6.82 -9.52 9.80
CA GLU A 199 -6.33 -10.88 9.91
C GLU A 199 -4.80 -10.91 9.88
N THR A 200 -4.19 -11.42 10.94
CA THR A 200 -2.77 -11.70 10.99
C THR A 200 -2.50 -12.91 11.87
N GLY A 201 -1.34 -13.47 11.75
CA GLY A 201 -0.92 -14.62 12.54
C GLY A 201 0.42 -15.12 12.05
N LEU A 202 0.86 -16.24 12.57
CA LEU A 202 2.11 -16.85 12.15
C LEU A 202 1.85 -18.23 11.60
N GLN A 203 2.22 -18.41 10.37
CA GLN A 203 2.32 -19.74 9.81
C GLN A 203 3.64 -20.37 10.27
N ARG A 204 3.53 -21.56 10.79
CA ARG A 204 4.69 -22.32 11.22
C ARG A 204 5.40 -22.89 9.99
N GLU A 205 6.45 -22.22 9.56
CA GLU A 205 7.27 -22.72 8.47
C GLU A 205 8.01 -23.98 8.89
N MET A 206 7.89 -25.02 8.05
CA MET A 206 8.57 -26.31 8.25
C MET A 206 9.59 -26.53 7.15
N THR A 207 10.72 -27.12 7.51
CA THR A 207 11.69 -27.67 6.53
C THR A 207 11.12 -28.95 5.89
N LEU A 208 11.75 -29.45 4.85
CA LEU A 208 11.31 -30.68 4.18
C LEU A 208 11.35 -31.91 5.08
N ASP A 209 12.20 -31.91 6.09
CA ASP A 209 12.28 -32.95 7.14
C ASP A 209 11.39 -32.68 8.34
N GLN A 210 10.42 -31.78 8.22
CA GLN A 210 9.40 -31.45 9.21
C GLN A 210 9.94 -30.83 10.50
N ILE A 211 11.06 -30.13 10.43
CA ILE A 211 11.59 -29.34 11.53
C ILE A 211 11.08 -27.90 11.40
N ALA A 212 10.59 -27.31 12.49
CA ALA A 212 10.20 -25.92 12.50
C ALA A 212 11.41 -25.00 12.28
N ARG A 213 11.29 -24.03 11.39
CA ARG A 213 12.35 -23.04 11.09
C ARG A 213 12.59 -22.05 12.22
N ARG A 214 11.56 -21.80 13.03
CA ARG A 214 11.60 -20.89 14.18
C ARG A 214 11.23 -21.63 15.46
N THR A 215 11.76 -21.17 16.58
CA THR A 215 11.30 -21.60 17.91
C THR A 215 9.96 -20.92 18.23
N PRO A 216 9.17 -21.44 19.19
CA PRO A 216 7.95 -20.76 19.64
C PRO A 216 8.18 -19.33 20.14
N GLU A 217 9.33 -19.06 20.76
CA GLU A 217 9.72 -17.73 21.24
C GLU A 217 10.01 -16.77 20.07
N ASN A 218 10.69 -17.26 19.04
CA ASN A 218 10.94 -16.46 17.80
C ASN A 218 9.65 -16.19 17.04
N ASP A 219 8.70 -17.15 17.04
CA ASP A 219 7.36 -16.94 16.49
C ASP A 219 6.62 -15.84 17.28
N ALA A 220 6.65 -15.88 18.61
CA ALA A 220 6.04 -14.85 19.45
C ALA A 220 6.67 -13.46 19.22
N ALA A 221 8.00 -13.39 19.13
CA ALA A 221 8.71 -12.14 18.83
C ALA A 221 8.36 -11.59 17.42
N LEU A 222 8.18 -12.46 16.44
CA LEU A 222 7.70 -12.03 15.11
C LEU A 222 6.25 -11.52 15.19
N LEU A 223 5.35 -12.19 15.91
CA LEU A 223 3.99 -11.72 16.12
C LEU A 223 3.97 -10.37 16.84
N GLU A 224 4.81 -10.19 17.85
CA GLU A 224 4.94 -8.91 18.56
C GLU A 224 5.26 -7.76 17.60
N ARG A 225 6.23 -7.95 16.69
CA ARG A 225 6.57 -6.94 15.68
C ARG A 225 5.43 -6.66 14.72
N LYS A 226 4.69 -7.71 14.30
CA LYS A 226 3.50 -7.58 13.45
C LYS A 226 2.41 -6.76 14.14
N GLU A 227 2.07 -7.12 15.36
CA GLU A 227 1.08 -6.40 16.16
C GLU A 227 1.47 -4.93 16.38
N ALA A 228 2.74 -4.66 16.71
CA ALA A 228 3.21 -3.29 16.88
C ALA A 228 3.07 -2.46 15.59
N LEU A 229 3.43 -3.03 14.43
CA LEU A 229 3.32 -2.35 13.13
C LEU A 229 1.87 -2.05 12.72
N SER A 230 0.89 -2.80 13.23
CA SER A 230 -0.52 -2.52 12.99
C SER A 230 -1.02 -1.19 13.59
N PHE A 231 -0.26 -0.62 14.54
CA PHE A 231 -0.54 0.70 15.13
C PHE A 231 0.09 1.87 14.37
N VAL A 232 0.89 1.64 13.33
CA VAL A 232 1.57 2.72 12.59
C VAL A 232 0.56 3.70 11.99
N GLU A 233 -0.42 3.22 11.25
CA GLU A 233 -1.51 4.03 10.65
C GLU A 233 -2.89 3.45 10.95
N GLY A 234 -2.92 2.34 11.70
CA GLY A 234 -4.10 1.56 12.00
C GLY A 234 -4.52 1.59 13.45
N SER A 235 -5.43 0.71 13.77
CA SER A 235 -6.06 0.60 15.09
C SER A 235 -5.70 -0.70 15.82
N GLY A 236 -4.66 -1.39 15.37
CA GLY A 236 -4.27 -2.70 15.87
C GLY A 236 -4.58 -3.83 14.90
N ALA A 237 -4.45 -5.07 15.36
CA ALA A 237 -4.67 -6.26 14.55
C ALA A 237 -5.58 -7.29 15.24
N ILE A 238 -6.08 -8.23 14.44
CA ILE A 238 -6.87 -9.39 14.89
C ILE A 238 -6.10 -10.66 14.56
N GLN A 239 -5.87 -11.47 15.59
CA GLN A 239 -5.20 -12.76 15.45
C GLN A 239 -6.08 -13.80 14.73
N TRP A 240 -5.57 -14.39 13.70
CA TRP A 240 -6.05 -15.59 13.05
C TRP A 240 -5.12 -16.77 13.38
N LEU A 241 -5.50 -17.83 14.07
CA LEU A 241 -6.72 -18.11 14.79
C LEU A 241 -6.52 -17.87 16.30
N TRP A 242 -7.63 -17.93 17.10
CA TRP A 242 -7.50 -17.96 18.55
C TRP A 242 -6.93 -19.28 19.07
N ASN A 243 -7.44 -20.40 18.59
CA ASN A 243 -6.99 -21.73 18.99
C ASN A 243 -6.71 -22.62 17.79
N ALA A 244 -5.78 -23.55 17.94
CA ALA A 244 -5.55 -24.60 16.96
C ALA A 244 -6.84 -25.42 16.74
N ASN A 245 -7.09 -25.77 15.49
CA ASN A 245 -8.29 -26.49 15.10
C ASN A 245 -7.93 -27.82 14.44
N ASP A 246 -8.15 -28.91 15.15
CA ASP A 246 -7.84 -30.28 14.69
C ASP A 246 -8.66 -30.72 13.46
N TYR A 247 -9.72 -29.97 13.12
CA TYR A 247 -10.54 -30.23 11.93
C TYR A 247 -10.03 -29.53 10.67
N MET A 248 -9.06 -28.62 10.78
CA MET A 248 -8.43 -28.00 9.63
C MET A 248 -7.50 -29.00 8.94
N THR A 249 -7.65 -29.09 7.63
CA THR A 249 -6.84 -30.00 6.81
C THR A 249 -5.56 -29.35 6.29
N SER A 250 -5.46 -28.02 6.38
CA SER A 250 -4.28 -27.25 5.99
C SER A 250 -3.18 -27.39 7.05
N GLY A 251 -2.06 -27.98 6.70
CA GLY A 251 -0.89 -28.08 7.56
C GLY A 251 -0.30 -26.73 7.97
N ASN A 252 -0.63 -25.67 7.26
CA ASN A 252 -0.21 -24.30 7.59
C ASN A 252 -1.08 -23.69 8.68
N GLU A 253 -2.39 -23.94 8.69
CA GLU A 253 -3.33 -23.26 9.56
C GLU A 253 -3.56 -23.96 10.90
N VAL A 254 -3.43 -25.28 10.94
CA VAL A 254 -3.56 -26.04 12.20
C VAL A 254 -2.72 -25.46 13.34
N PRO A 255 -1.44 -25.08 13.15
CA PRO A 255 -0.60 -24.56 14.22
C PRO A 255 -0.70 -23.05 14.46
N ILE A 256 -1.48 -22.27 13.68
CA ILE A 256 -1.49 -20.80 13.77
C ILE A 256 -2.07 -20.29 15.10
N GLY A 257 -3.02 -20.98 15.71
CA GLY A 257 -3.72 -20.52 16.91
C GLY A 257 -2.79 -20.07 18.05
N ALA A 258 -3.19 -19.06 18.80
CA ALA A 258 -2.52 -18.62 20.01
C ALA A 258 -2.62 -19.67 21.15
N LEU A 259 -3.63 -20.52 21.10
CA LEU A 259 -3.78 -21.68 21.98
C LEU A 259 -3.51 -22.97 21.21
N ARG A 260 -3.00 -23.97 21.93
CA ARG A 260 -2.89 -25.34 21.42
C ARG A 260 -4.25 -26.03 21.42
N ALA A 261 -4.36 -27.20 20.79
CA ALA A 261 -5.59 -27.98 20.72
C ALA A 261 -6.14 -28.39 22.11
N ASP A 262 -5.27 -28.53 23.09
CA ASP A 262 -5.62 -28.81 24.49
C ASP A 262 -5.98 -27.55 25.30
N ALA A 263 -6.13 -26.39 24.62
CA ALA A 263 -6.38 -25.08 25.18
C ALA A 263 -5.24 -24.48 26.03
N THR A 264 -4.05 -25.08 26.04
CA THR A 264 -2.90 -24.46 26.68
C THR A 264 -2.35 -23.32 25.87
N GLU A 265 -1.86 -22.29 26.54
CA GLU A 265 -1.33 -21.08 25.89
C GLU A 265 0.04 -21.34 25.21
N LYS A 266 0.22 -20.75 24.04
CA LYS A 266 1.53 -20.59 23.43
C LYS A 266 2.14 -19.24 23.86
N PRO A 267 3.44 -18.98 23.62
CA PRO A 267 4.05 -17.68 23.91
C PRO A 267 3.33 -16.50 23.25
N GLU A 268 2.75 -16.68 22.06
CA GLU A 268 1.95 -15.71 21.32
C GLU A 268 0.74 -15.19 22.11
N ALA A 269 0.13 -16.02 22.97
CA ALA A 269 -1.00 -15.61 23.81
C ALA A 269 -0.61 -14.50 24.80
N THR A 270 0.63 -14.51 25.29
CA THR A 270 1.15 -13.45 26.15
C THR A 270 1.31 -12.15 25.37
N VAL A 271 1.89 -12.19 24.17
CA VAL A 271 2.02 -11.02 23.28
C VAL A 271 0.64 -10.40 23.04
N LEU A 272 -0.35 -11.19 22.64
CA LEU A 272 -1.70 -10.70 22.36
C LEU A 272 -2.36 -10.08 23.58
N ARG A 273 -2.17 -10.65 24.77
CA ARG A 273 -2.70 -10.10 26.02
C ARG A 273 -2.07 -8.75 26.34
N ASP A 274 -0.76 -8.64 26.25
CA ASP A 274 -0.03 -7.41 26.58
C ASP A 274 -0.32 -6.31 25.54
N MET A 275 -0.43 -6.66 24.26
CA MET A 275 -0.87 -5.74 23.19
C MET A 275 -2.30 -5.26 23.41
N ALA A 276 -3.22 -6.14 23.82
CA ALA A 276 -4.60 -5.77 24.12
C ALA A 276 -4.69 -4.81 25.33
N HIS A 277 -3.87 -5.00 26.36
CA HIS A 277 -3.77 -4.04 27.47
C HIS A 277 -3.28 -2.68 27.00
N PHE A 278 -2.19 -2.65 26.24
CA PHE A 278 -1.66 -1.40 25.67
C PHE A 278 -2.70 -0.70 24.78
N ALA A 279 -3.36 -1.43 23.88
CA ALA A 279 -4.43 -0.90 23.05
C ALA A 279 -5.56 -0.28 23.90
N GLY A 280 -5.93 -0.93 25.00
CA GLY A 280 -6.91 -0.43 25.96
C GLY A 280 -6.48 0.86 26.64
N GLU A 281 -5.17 1.08 26.86
CA GLU A 281 -4.65 2.32 27.47
C GLU A 281 -4.64 3.49 26.46
N ILE A 282 -4.38 3.22 25.18
CA ILE A 282 -4.16 4.28 24.18
C ILE A 282 -5.36 4.58 23.29
N HIS A 283 -6.43 3.76 23.30
CA HIS A 283 -7.54 3.80 22.32
C HIS A 283 -8.19 5.18 22.17
N GLU A 284 -8.33 5.95 23.26
CA GLU A 284 -8.88 7.30 23.21
C GLU A 284 -7.95 8.28 22.49
N SER A 285 -6.64 8.03 22.55
CA SER A 285 -5.61 8.87 21.93
C SER A 285 -5.47 8.60 20.43
N LEU A 286 -5.82 7.40 19.93
CA LEU A 286 -5.70 7.02 18.52
C LEU A 286 -6.69 7.75 17.60
N ARG A 287 -7.55 8.60 18.14
CA ARG A 287 -8.51 9.37 17.35
C ARG A 287 -7.82 10.46 16.55
N ASN A 288 -8.16 10.57 15.26
CA ASN A 288 -7.73 11.64 14.37
C ASN A 288 -6.19 11.79 14.28
N PRO A 289 -5.47 10.79 13.75
CA PRO A 289 -4.04 10.96 13.46
C PRO A 289 -3.84 12.10 12.46
N GLU A 290 -2.78 12.87 12.66
CA GLU A 290 -2.35 13.90 11.72
C GLU A 290 -1.74 13.21 10.48
N PRO A 291 -2.06 13.65 9.24
CA PRO A 291 -1.43 13.11 8.05
C PRO A 291 0.09 13.29 8.08
N ALA A 292 0.83 12.33 7.53
CA ALA A 292 2.27 12.46 7.39
C ALA A 292 2.65 13.59 6.43
N ASP A 293 3.76 14.26 6.72
CA ASP A 293 4.31 15.34 5.87
C ASP A 293 4.83 14.82 4.52
N VAL A 294 5.06 13.51 4.39
CA VAL A 294 5.54 12.86 3.18
C VAL A 294 4.51 11.81 2.71
N ALA A 295 4.15 11.88 1.43
CA ALA A 295 3.26 10.92 0.79
C ALA A 295 4.01 10.14 -0.31
N ILE A 296 3.99 8.82 -0.26
CA ILE A 296 4.44 7.95 -1.35
C ILE A 296 3.25 7.71 -2.28
N VAL A 297 3.36 8.13 -3.54
CA VAL A 297 2.30 7.98 -4.54
C VAL A 297 2.51 6.68 -5.31
N THR A 298 1.51 5.81 -5.30
CA THR A 298 1.53 4.57 -6.10
C THR A 298 1.04 4.84 -7.51
N SER A 299 1.49 4.09 -8.50
CA SER A 299 1.02 4.20 -9.88
C SER A 299 0.23 2.96 -10.29
N GLN A 300 -1.10 3.08 -10.42
CA GLN A 300 -1.91 2.01 -10.98
C GLN A 300 -1.54 1.70 -12.43
N ALA A 301 -1.14 2.68 -13.23
CA ALA A 301 -0.72 2.47 -14.61
C ALA A 301 0.50 1.53 -14.71
N ALA A 302 1.48 1.70 -13.82
CA ALA A 302 2.63 0.80 -13.72
C ALA A 302 2.27 -0.53 -13.04
N GLN A 303 1.42 -0.49 -12.01
CA GLN A 303 0.96 -1.68 -11.29
C GLN A 303 0.13 -2.62 -12.19
N PHE A 304 -0.72 -2.08 -13.06
CA PHE A 304 -1.53 -2.86 -14.00
C PHE A 304 -0.79 -3.17 -15.31
N SER A 305 0.52 -3.31 -15.25
CA SER A 305 1.39 -3.56 -16.38
C SER A 305 2.34 -4.73 -16.13
N ALA A 306 3.15 -5.01 -17.12
CA ALA A 306 4.15 -6.08 -17.04
C ALA A 306 5.31 -5.77 -16.06
N ILE A 307 5.51 -4.53 -15.63
CA ILE A 307 6.53 -4.16 -14.61
C ILE A 307 5.95 -4.06 -13.20
N ARG A 308 4.77 -4.60 -12.95
CA ARG A 308 4.06 -4.47 -11.67
C ARG A 308 4.90 -4.85 -10.45
N GLU A 309 5.63 -5.96 -10.50
CA GLU A 309 6.46 -6.42 -9.38
C GLU A 309 7.60 -5.45 -9.07
N MET A 310 8.24 -4.88 -10.11
CA MET A 310 9.23 -3.82 -9.92
C MET A 310 8.60 -2.55 -9.35
N GLN A 311 7.40 -2.18 -9.80
CA GLN A 311 6.69 -1.02 -9.26
C GLN A 311 6.36 -1.21 -7.78
N ILE A 312 5.90 -2.40 -7.37
CA ILE A 312 5.65 -2.73 -5.96
C ILE A 312 6.96 -2.68 -5.16
N ALA A 313 8.02 -3.27 -5.69
CA ALA A 313 9.34 -3.25 -5.05
C ALA A 313 9.85 -1.80 -4.87
N ALA A 314 9.71 -0.94 -5.88
CA ALA A 314 10.09 0.47 -5.78
C ALA A 314 9.32 1.21 -4.67
N GLN A 315 8.03 0.96 -4.55
CA GLN A 315 7.18 1.58 -3.54
C GLN A 315 7.51 1.08 -2.12
N ARG A 316 7.73 -0.23 -1.95
CA ARG A 316 8.19 -0.80 -0.68
C ARG A 316 9.55 -0.25 -0.27
N ASN A 317 10.51 -0.19 -1.21
CA ASN A 317 11.82 0.39 -0.98
C ASN A 317 11.74 1.89 -0.64
N ALA A 318 10.83 2.64 -1.28
CA ALA A 318 10.58 4.04 -0.92
C ALA A 318 10.12 4.20 0.53
N VAL A 319 9.16 3.40 0.97
CA VAL A 319 8.69 3.39 2.36
C VAL A 319 9.83 3.03 3.31
N ARG A 320 10.62 1.98 3.03
CA ARG A 320 11.75 1.58 3.87
C ARG A 320 12.85 2.65 3.91
N ALA A 321 13.23 3.21 2.76
CA ALA A 321 14.23 4.27 2.67
C ALA A 321 13.83 5.51 3.49
N ALA A 322 12.57 5.92 3.42
CA ALA A 322 12.06 7.04 4.20
C ALA A 322 11.96 6.70 5.70
N ALA A 323 11.29 5.62 6.07
CA ALA A 323 10.97 5.32 7.46
C ALA A 323 12.15 4.71 8.23
N TYR A 324 12.83 3.68 7.67
CA TYR A 324 13.92 3.00 8.37
C TYR A 324 15.23 3.77 8.33
N VAL A 325 15.56 4.41 7.21
CA VAL A 325 16.87 5.06 7.03
C VAL A 325 16.79 6.56 7.29
N ALA A 326 15.92 7.28 6.56
CA ALA A 326 15.78 8.73 6.71
C ALA A 326 14.94 9.16 7.94
N LYS A 327 14.36 8.21 8.69
CA LYS A 327 13.60 8.43 9.93
C LYS A 327 12.39 9.36 9.75
N MET A 328 11.79 9.32 8.55
CA MET A 328 10.64 10.14 8.20
C MET A 328 9.37 9.26 8.08
N PRO A 329 8.31 9.54 8.85
CA PRO A 329 7.03 8.86 8.66
C PRO A 329 6.44 9.23 7.30
N VAL A 330 5.76 8.27 6.67
CA VAL A 330 5.16 8.43 5.35
C VAL A 330 3.73 7.90 5.33
N SER A 331 2.87 8.48 4.50
CA SER A 331 1.62 7.87 4.06
C SER A 331 1.78 7.30 2.66
N VAL A 332 0.92 6.35 2.29
CA VAL A 332 0.84 5.80 0.93
C VAL A 332 -0.48 6.23 0.30
N ILE A 333 -0.41 6.81 -0.89
CA ILE A 333 -1.56 7.36 -1.60
C ILE A 333 -1.67 6.71 -2.97
N ALA A 334 -2.81 6.13 -3.27
CA ALA A 334 -3.08 5.59 -4.59
C ALA A 334 -3.22 6.71 -5.64
N ALA A 335 -2.72 6.49 -6.86
CA ALA A 335 -2.72 7.49 -7.94
C ALA A 335 -4.10 8.10 -8.20
N ASN A 336 -5.16 7.28 -8.17
CA ASN A 336 -6.55 7.74 -8.34
C ASN A 336 -7.08 8.57 -7.16
N GLN A 337 -6.31 8.69 -6.07
CA GLN A 337 -6.69 9.43 -4.87
C GLN A 337 -5.80 10.64 -4.58
N VAL A 338 -4.86 10.98 -5.44
CA VAL A 338 -3.95 12.14 -5.28
C VAL A 338 -4.73 13.43 -4.96
N GLY A 339 -5.88 13.65 -5.58
CA GLY A 339 -6.75 14.79 -5.26
C GLY A 339 -7.32 14.81 -3.83
N LYS A 340 -7.17 13.72 -3.06
CA LYS A 340 -7.64 13.57 -1.66
C LYS A 340 -6.51 13.44 -0.65
N MET A 341 -5.24 13.51 -1.08
CA MET A 341 -4.09 13.30 -0.19
C MET A 341 -3.86 14.44 0.82
N GLY A 342 -4.66 15.50 0.77
CA GLY A 342 -4.45 16.67 1.62
C GLY A 342 -3.29 17.54 1.13
N THR A 343 -2.50 18.05 2.06
CA THR A 343 -1.38 18.95 1.77
C THR A 343 -0.08 18.45 2.41
N PRO A 344 0.43 17.24 2.06
CA PRO A 344 1.74 16.84 2.52
C PRO A 344 2.78 17.86 2.02
N LYS A 345 3.91 17.99 2.70
CA LYS A 345 5.00 18.88 2.26
C LYS A 345 5.74 18.33 1.05
N LEU A 346 5.76 16.99 0.92
CA LEU A 346 6.38 16.30 -0.20
C LEU A 346 5.54 15.11 -0.65
N ALA A 347 5.29 15.01 -1.94
CA ALA A 347 4.86 13.77 -2.61
C ALA A 347 6.06 13.13 -3.31
N ILE A 348 6.24 11.82 -3.17
CA ILE A 348 7.27 11.04 -3.86
C ILE A 348 6.59 10.08 -4.82
N LEU A 349 6.96 10.13 -6.10
CA LEU A 349 6.54 9.18 -7.14
C LEU A 349 7.72 8.24 -7.44
N PRO A 350 7.80 7.08 -6.77
CA PRO A 350 8.99 6.23 -6.81
C PRO A 350 9.03 5.38 -8.06
N SER A 351 10.03 5.59 -8.90
CA SER A 351 10.39 4.78 -10.08
C SER A 351 9.22 4.43 -11.01
N ALA A 352 8.19 5.27 -11.06
CA ALA A 352 7.02 5.05 -11.90
C ALA A 352 7.36 5.32 -13.36
N GLN A 353 7.32 4.28 -14.21
CA GLN A 353 7.56 4.43 -15.66
C GLN A 353 6.32 4.93 -16.40
N ALA A 354 5.13 4.65 -15.87
CA ALA A 354 3.85 5.04 -16.42
C ALA A 354 2.96 5.69 -15.37
N LEU A 355 2.11 6.63 -15.79
CA LEU A 355 1.15 7.31 -14.92
C LEU A 355 -0.05 7.77 -15.75
N ALA A 356 -1.25 7.68 -15.22
CA ALA A 356 -2.43 8.26 -15.85
C ALA A 356 -2.33 9.80 -15.93
N ASP A 357 -2.81 10.39 -17.02
CA ASP A 357 -2.73 11.85 -17.22
C ASP A 357 -3.52 12.61 -16.14
N SER A 358 -4.66 12.08 -15.71
CA SER A 358 -5.43 12.67 -14.60
C SER A 358 -4.65 12.73 -13.28
N THR A 359 -3.82 11.72 -13.00
CA THR A 359 -2.93 11.72 -11.83
C THR A 359 -1.80 12.73 -11.99
N TRP A 360 -1.20 12.79 -13.17
CA TRP A 360 -0.19 13.80 -13.49
C TRP A 360 -0.70 15.22 -13.29
N ASP A 361 -1.88 15.52 -13.83
CA ASP A 361 -2.53 16.83 -13.68
C ASP A 361 -2.82 17.17 -12.20
N ALA A 362 -3.27 16.17 -11.41
CA ALA A 362 -3.50 16.35 -9.99
C ALA A 362 -2.21 16.61 -9.21
N LEU A 363 -1.11 15.93 -9.53
CA LEU A 363 0.21 16.18 -8.95
C LEU A 363 0.73 17.59 -9.31
N LEU A 364 0.58 18.01 -10.56
CA LEU A 364 0.95 19.38 -10.97
C LEU A 364 0.09 20.44 -10.28
N ALA A 365 -1.21 20.18 -10.08
CA ALA A 365 -2.08 21.08 -9.33
C ALA A 365 -1.63 21.20 -7.86
N TYR A 366 -1.27 20.09 -7.23
CA TYR A 366 -0.72 20.06 -5.88
C TYR A 366 0.58 20.89 -5.79
N VAL A 367 1.51 20.73 -6.73
CA VAL A 367 2.76 21.51 -6.75
C VAL A 367 2.48 23.01 -6.94
N LYS A 368 1.58 23.37 -7.86
CA LYS A 368 1.19 24.78 -8.09
C LYS A 368 0.64 25.46 -6.84
N LEU A 369 0.01 24.70 -5.94
CA LEU A 369 -0.52 25.19 -4.66
C LEU A 369 0.54 25.29 -3.54
N GLY A 370 1.77 24.85 -3.79
CA GLY A 370 2.88 24.97 -2.83
C GLY A 370 3.42 23.65 -2.29
N GLY A 371 2.91 22.52 -2.76
CA GLY A 371 3.48 21.21 -2.47
C GLY A 371 4.79 20.97 -3.22
N ASN A 372 5.59 20.00 -2.77
CA ASN A 372 6.80 19.59 -3.48
C ASN A 372 6.63 18.16 -4.02
N LEU A 373 7.18 17.88 -5.19
CA LEU A 373 7.09 16.58 -5.85
C LEU A 373 8.48 16.05 -6.18
N LEU A 374 8.82 14.88 -5.66
CA LEU A 374 10.01 14.13 -6.07
C LEU A 374 9.61 13.03 -7.05
N ILE A 375 10.23 13.01 -8.22
CA ILE A 375 10.07 11.97 -9.25
C ILE A 375 11.41 11.28 -9.44
N THR A 376 11.42 9.95 -9.49
CA THR A 376 12.61 9.15 -9.78
C THR A 376 12.38 8.32 -11.04
N GLY A 377 13.32 8.42 -11.98
CA GLY A 377 13.21 7.85 -13.32
C GLY A 377 12.21 8.60 -14.22
N PRO A 378 12.15 8.25 -15.50
CA PRO A 378 11.22 8.87 -16.43
C PRO A 378 9.79 8.36 -16.25
N VAL A 379 8.83 9.25 -16.10
CA VAL A 379 7.40 8.97 -16.10
C VAL A 379 6.80 9.34 -17.46
N GLU A 380 7.46 8.90 -18.53
CA GLU A 380 7.21 9.31 -19.91
C GLU A 380 6.27 8.33 -20.67
N ARG A 381 5.38 7.66 -19.91
CA ARG A 381 4.31 6.82 -20.45
C ARG A 381 2.98 7.14 -19.77
N ASP A 382 1.90 7.11 -20.56
CA ASP A 382 0.53 7.22 -20.05
C ASP A 382 0.03 5.88 -19.46
N ALA A 383 -1.24 5.82 -19.09
CA ALA A 383 -1.85 4.61 -18.53
C ALA A 383 -1.91 3.43 -19.53
N HIS A 384 -1.90 3.71 -20.82
CA HIS A 384 -1.89 2.70 -21.89
C HIS A 384 -0.49 2.51 -22.50
N TRP A 385 0.57 2.95 -21.80
CA TRP A 385 1.97 2.80 -22.20
C TRP A 385 2.39 3.56 -23.46
N HIS A 386 1.59 4.50 -23.96
CA HIS A 386 2.01 5.40 -25.02
C HIS A 386 3.06 6.38 -24.49
N ARG A 387 4.00 6.72 -25.35
CA ARG A 387 4.99 7.74 -24.99
C ARG A 387 4.33 9.11 -24.91
N VAL A 388 4.64 9.81 -23.82
CA VAL A 388 4.27 11.20 -23.56
C VAL A 388 5.54 12.00 -23.28
N ASN A 389 5.45 13.31 -23.24
CA ASN A 389 6.62 14.18 -22.99
C ASN A 389 6.34 15.10 -21.80
N ARG A 390 6.23 14.48 -20.61
CA ARG A 390 5.96 15.21 -19.36
C ARG A 390 7.12 16.05 -18.89
N ALA A 391 8.36 15.59 -19.11
CA ALA A 391 9.55 16.33 -18.77
C ALA A 391 9.60 17.69 -19.49
N ALA A 392 9.39 17.72 -20.81
CA ALA A 392 9.34 18.97 -21.55
C ALA A 392 8.15 19.85 -21.16
N ALA A 393 7.00 19.25 -20.81
CA ALA A 393 5.82 20.00 -20.37
C ALA A 393 6.04 20.81 -19.08
N VAL A 394 7.02 20.44 -18.26
CA VAL A 394 7.43 21.18 -17.05
C VAL A 394 8.72 21.94 -17.22
N GLY A 395 9.25 22.06 -18.45
CA GLY A 395 10.44 22.86 -18.76
C GLY A 395 11.77 22.10 -18.62
N LEU A 396 11.75 20.78 -18.53
CA LEU A 396 12.96 19.95 -18.53
C LEU A 396 13.35 19.59 -19.96
N ASP A 397 13.76 20.64 -20.71
CA ASP A 397 14.10 20.50 -22.12
C ASP A 397 15.41 19.74 -22.34
N GLY A 398 15.45 18.96 -23.43
CA GLY A 398 16.65 18.25 -23.87
C GLY A 398 17.00 16.99 -23.07
N ALA A 399 16.10 16.52 -22.20
CA ALA A 399 16.16 15.18 -21.66
C ALA A 399 15.74 14.17 -22.74
N THR A 400 16.49 13.07 -22.87
CA THR A 400 16.11 11.93 -23.71
C THR A 400 15.86 10.70 -22.85
N VAL A 401 14.80 9.95 -23.19
CA VAL A 401 14.49 8.67 -22.51
C VAL A 401 15.25 7.57 -23.22
N GLU A 402 16.00 6.80 -22.44
CA GLU A 402 16.79 5.67 -22.93
C GLU A 402 16.55 4.44 -22.05
N PRO A 403 16.67 3.23 -22.60
CA PRO A 403 16.64 2.01 -21.79
C PRO A 403 17.75 2.03 -20.74
N LEU A 404 17.45 1.55 -19.53
CA LEU A 404 18.45 1.37 -18.48
C LEU A 404 19.30 0.13 -18.79
N THR A 405 20.47 0.33 -19.41
CA THR A 405 21.34 -0.76 -19.90
C THR A 405 22.60 -0.95 -19.06
N ILE A 406 22.78 -0.14 -18.00
CA ILE A 406 23.99 -0.13 -17.18
C ILE A 406 23.75 -0.75 -15.81
N HIS A 407 24.73 -1.51 -15.31
CA HIS A 407 24.67 -2.07 -13.96
C HIS A 407 25.00 -1.02 -12.90
N ASN A 408 26.01 -0.20 -13.11
CA ASN A 408 26.41 0.84 -12.18
C ASN A 408 26.22 2.22 -12.80
N ALA A 409 25.67 3.13 -12.00
CA ALA A 409 25.50 4.52 -12.35
C ALA A 409 25.92 5.43 -11.19
N GLU A 410 26.17 6.69 -11.51
CA GLU A 410 26.37 7.75 -10.55
C GLU A 410 25.41 8.90 -10.84
N MET A 411 24.82 9.44 -9.79
CA MET A 411 23.93 10.61 -9.87
C MET A 411 24.43 11.69 -8.93
N LYS A 412 24.49 12.92 -9.41
CA LYS A 412 24.81 14.09 -8.58
C LYS A 412 23.56 14.64 -7.91
N VAL A 413 23.67 14.88 -6.61
CA VAL A 413 22.66 15.57 -5.80
C VAL A 413 23.37 16.66 -5.04
N LYS A 414 23.27 17.90 -5.55
CA LYS A 414 24.09 19.04 -5.09
C LYS A 414 25.60 18.71 -5.17
N ASP A 415 26.29 18.79 -4.04
CA ASP A 415 27.73 18.53 -3.91
C ASP A 415 28.06 17.05 -3.68
N GLU A 416 27.07 16.19 -3.52
CA GLU A 416 27.24 14.76 -3.27
C GLU A 416 27.02 13.93 -4.54
N THR A 417 27.69 12.79 -4.59
CA THR A 417 27.46 11.75 -5.61
C THR A 417 26.82 10.53 -4.96
N ILE A 418 25.70 10.09 -5.53
CA ILE A 418 25.03 8.85 -5.13
C ILE A 418 25.38 7.78 -6.14
N SER A 419 25.99 6.68 -5.67
CA SER A 419 26.26 5.49 -6.48
C SER A 419 25.01 4.60 -6.49
N LEU A 420 24.68 4.08 -7.67
CA LEU A 420 23.54 3.23 -7.93
C LEU A 420 24.04 1.92 -8.55
N SER A 421 23.48 0.80 -8.14
CA SER A 421 23.71 -0.52 -8.71
C SER A 421 22.38 -1.15 -9.08
N PHE A 422 22.23 -1.66 -10.29
CA PHE A 422 20.96 -2.19 -10.81
C PHE A 422 21.08 -3.65 -11.19
N GLY A 423 20.14 -4.47 -10.72
CA GLY A 423 20.00 -5.86 -11.10
C GLY A 423 19.58 -6.05 -12.57
N PHE A 424 19.61 -7.28 -13.04
CA PHE A 424 19.30 -7.64 -14.42
C PHE A 424 17.88 -7.24 -14.85
N ASP A 425 16.89 -7.43 -13.99
CA ASP A 425 15.50 -7.11 -14.32
C ASP A 425 15.30 -5.61 -14.53
N ALA A 426 15.92 -4.77 -13.68
CA ALA A 426 15.90 -3.33 -13.86
C ALA A 426 16.50 -2.90 -15.20
N GLN A 427 17.63 -3.49 -15.60
CA GLN A 427 18.30 -3.22 -16.88
C GLN A 427 17.50 -3.70 -18.10
N THR A 428 16.60 -4.66 -17.92
CA THR A 428 15.82 -5.23 -19.03
C THR A 428 14.55 -4.44 -19.32
N TRP A 429 13.89 -3.89 -18.28
CA TRP A 429 12.51 -3.41 -18.38
C TRP A 429 12.33 -1.92 -18.17
N LEU A 430 13.32 -1.22 -17.61
CA LEU A 430 13.19 0.16 -17.20
C LEU A 430 13.87 1.13 -18.17
N ASP A 431 13.36 2.35 -18.16
CA ASP A 431 13.93 3.49 -18.84
C ASP A 431 14.62 4.44 -17.84
N THR A 432 15.55 5.25 -18.32
CA THR A 432 16.23 6.33 -17.60
C THR A 432 16.28 7.59 -18.46
N PHE A 433 16.62 8.73 -17.88
CA PHE A 433 16.92 9.96 -18.63
C PHE A 433 18.42 10.08 -18.92
N GLN A 434 18.72 10.64 -20.11
CA GLN A 434 19.99 11.26 -20.42
C GLN A 434 19.83 12.78 -20.46
N PHE A 435 20.52 13.48 -19.57
CA PHE A 435 20.56 14.93 -19.55
C PHE A 435 21.84 15.43 -20.23
N LYS A 436 21.77 16.49 -21.01
CA LYS A 436 22.91 17.05 -21.75
C LYS A 436 24.01 17.58 -20.83
N ASP A 437 23.67 18.03 -19.65
CA ASP A 437 24.56 18.63 -18.65
C ASP A 437 25.00 17.65 -17.54
N GLY A 438 24.80 16.36 -17.77
CA GLY A 438 25.19 15.28 -16.86
C GLY A 438 24.04 14.77 -15.98
N GLN A 439 24.27 13.61 -15.39
CA GLN A 439 23.27 12.90 -14.59
C GLN A 439 23.18 13.49 -13.18
N GLN A 440 22.26 14.42 -13.00
CA GLN A 440 22.05 15.11 -11.72
C GLN A 440 20.57 15.27 -11.40
N LEU A 441 20.25 15.38 -10.12
CA LEU A 441 18.93 15.79 -9.68
C LEU A 441 18.59 17.16 -10.28
N LYS A 442 17.44 17.27 -10.95
CA LYS A 442 16.92 18.54 -11.45
C LYS A 442 15.91 19.10 -10.45
N GLU A 443 15.99 20.39 -10.23
CA GLU A 443 15.00 21.16 -9.47
C GLU A 443 14.33 22.16 -10.39
N LEU A 444 13.00 22.17 -10.39
CA LEU A 444 12.16 22.99 -11.25
C LEU A 444 11.11 23.70 -10.40
N ALA A 445 11.07 25.01 -10.45
CA ALA A 445 9.98 25.78 -9.83
C ALA A 445 8.68 25.61 -10.64
N ALA A 446 7.58 25.31 -9.97
CA ALA A 446 6.27 25.12 -10.59
C ALA A 446 5.16 25.73 -9.72
N GLY A 447 4.74 26.94 -10.04
CA GLY A 447 3.81 27.73 -9.20
C GLY A 447 4.45 28.12 -7.87
N ASN A 448 3.86 27.71 -6.76
CA ASN A 448 4.37 27.98 -5.41
C ASN A 448 5.23 26.86 -4.82
N GLY A 449 5.40 25.75 -5.53
CA GLY A 449 6.17 24.58 -5.10
C GLY A 449 7.28 24.21 -6.06
N HIS A 450 7.90 23.05 -5.82
CA HIS A 450 9.04 22.57 -6.59
C HIS A 450 8.82 21.13 -7.07
N ILE A 451 9.38 20.82 -8.26
CA ILE A 451 9.52 19.46 -8.77
C ILE A 451 11.01 19.10 -8.70
N PHE A 452 11.34 18.06 -7.99
CA PHE A 452 12.65 17.42 -7.97
C PHE A 452 12.60 16.18 -8.86
N TRP A 453 13.49 16.09 -9.86
CA TRP A 453 13.44 14.99 -10.82
C TRP A 453 14.80 14.32 -10.96
N ALA A 454 14.88 13.08 -10.48
CA ALA A 454 16.06 12.24 -10.59
C ALA A 454 16.04 11.46 -11.91
N PRO A 455 17.19 11.32 -12.63
CA PRO A 455 17.23 10.67 -13.94
C PRO A 455 17.03 9.14 -13.88
N TYR A 456 17.32 8.52 -12.74
CA TYR A 456 17.30 7.07 -12.56
C TYR A 456 16.14 6.60 -11.70
N PRO A 457 15.66 5.35 -11.87
CA PRO A 457 14.70 4.70 -10.97
C PRO A 457 15.39 4.28 -9.66
N VAL A 458 15.67 5.25 -8.79
CA VAL A 458 16.59 5.13 -7.64
C VAL A 458 16.15 4.06 -6.64
N GLU A 459 14.84 3.88 -6.45
CA GLU A 459 14.28 2.88 -5.53
C GLU A 459 14.47 1.44 -6.01
N LEU A 460 14.85 1.25 -7.26
CA LEU A 460 15.15 -0.06 -7.87
C LEU A 460 16.66 -0.34 -7.96
N ALA A 461 17.48 0.55 -7.42
CA ALA A 461 18.88 0.23 -7.13
C ALA A 461 18.98 -0.75 -5.95
N GLU A 462 20.08 -1.49 -5.88
CA GLU A 462 20.34 -2.44 -4.80
C GLU A 462 20.43 -1.74 -3.44
N GLY A 463 19.60 -2.16 -2.50
CA GLY A 463 19.53 -1.61 -1.15
C GLY A 463 18.81 -0.26 -1.06
N GLU A 464 18.62 0.20 0.17
CA GLU A 464 17.81 1.38 0.48
C GLU A 464 18.65 2.67 0.57
N ALA A 465 19.98 2.55 0.64
CA ALA A 465 20.87 3.66 0.97
C ALA A 465 20.86 4.79 -0.07
N ALA A 466 20.76 4.45 -1.36
CA ALA A 466 20.74 5.43 -2.44
C ALA A 466 19.45 6.28 -2.39
N ALA A 467 18.28 5.63 -2.27
CA ALA A 467 17.01 6.31 -2.14
C ALA A 467 16.95 7.17 -0.87
N ALA A 468 17.42 6.64 0.27
CA ALA A 468 17.45 7.38 1.52
C ALA A 468 18.35 8.63 1.48
N LYS A 469 19.50 8.58 0.81
CA LYS A 469 20.36 9.76 0.59
C LYS A 469 19.66 10.81 -0.27
N LEU A 470 19.05 10.39 -1.37
CA LEU A 470 18.27 11.29 -2.22
C LEU A 470 17.14 11.96 -1.43
N TYR A 471 16.37 11.17 -0.67
CA TYR A 471 15.25 11.68 0.12
C TYR A 471 15.73 12.67 1.18
N SER A 472 16.79 12.34 1.92
CA SER A 472 17.37 13.22 2.94
C SER A 472 17.84 14.56 2.35
N ALA A 473 18.42 14.54 1.14
CA ALA A 473 18.83 15.75 0.43
C ALA A 473 17.61 16.62 0.06
N VAL A 474 16.54 16.02 -0.45
CA VAL A 474 15.29 16.73 -0.79
C VAL A 474 14.59 17.21 0.47
N PHE A 475 14.53 16.42 1.55
CA PHE A 475 13.97 16.86 2.84
C PHE A 475 14.69 18.11 3.36
N SER A 476 16.03 18.09 3.32
CA SER A 476 16.83 19.24 3.72
C SER A 476 16.54 20.47 2.89
N GLU A 477 16.36 20.32 1.57
CA GLU A 477 16.07 21.42 0.64
C GLU A 477 14.77 22.13 0.97
N ILE A 478 13.74 21.37 1.28
CA ILE A 478 12.41 21.91 1.58
C ILE A 478 12.21 22.21 3.08
N GLY A 479 13.29 22.12 3.89
CA GLY A 479 13.23 22.36 5.33
C GLY A 479 12.42 21.33 6.13
N LEU A 480 12.33 20.10 5.65
CA LEU A 480 11.63 19.01 6.33
C LEU A 480 12.64 18.23 7.18
N SER A 481 12.30 17.98 8.44
CA SER A 481 13.12 17.23 9.39
C SER A 481 12.30 16.13 10.06
N ALA A 482 12.97 15.08 10.51
CA ALA A 482 12.33 14.02 11.29
C ALA A 482 11.63 14.62 12.53
N PRO A 483 10.47 14.07 12.95
CA PRO A 483 9.73 14.57 14.11
C PRO A 483 10.44 14.32 15.45
N PHE A 484 11.58 13.65 15.45
CA PHE A 484 12.40 13.39 16.62
C PHE A 484 13.89 13.52 16.31
N GLU A 485 14.68 13.76 17.34
CA GLU A 485 16.15 13.71 17.30
C GLU A 485 16.62 12.38 17.91
N LEU A 486 17.31 11.57 17.13
CA LEU A 486 17.92 10.34 17.62
C LEU A 486 19.26 10.69 18.32
N LYS A 487 19.38 10.40 19.62
CA LYS A 487 20.60 10.64 20.41
C LYS A 487 21.56 9.46 20.40
N SER A 488 21.03 8.25 20.28
CA SER A 488 21.83 7.04 20.09
C SER A 488 22.38 6.96 18.66
N ALA A 489 23.44 6.17 18.45
CA ALA A 489 23.98 5.93 17.11
C ALA A 489 22.93 5.24 16.22
N PRO A 490 22.75 5.68 14.96
CA PRO A 490 21.81 5.00 14.05
C PRO A 490 22.13 3.50 13.93
N ALA A 491 21.10 2.69 13.97
CA ALA A 491 21.22 1.23 13.85
C ALA A 491 20.42 0.73 12.63
N PRO A 492 21.06 0.14 11.61
CA PRO A 492 20.35 -0.50 10.52
C PRO A 492 19.38 -1.57 11.04
N GLY A 493 18.22 -1.72 10.42
CA GLY A 493 17.19 -2.67 10.83
C GLY A 493 16.35 -2.24 12.05
N VAL A 494 16.53 -1.00 12.55
CA VAL A 494 15.66 -0.44 13.59
C VAL A 494 14.72 0.60 12.99
N LEU A 495 13.43 0.28 13.00
CA LEU A 495 12.36 1.23 12.71
C LEU A 495 12.04 2.04 13.96
N ILE A 496 11.89 3.36 13.79
CA ILE A 496 11.30 4.26 14.78
C ILE A 496 10.24 5.06 14.03
N TYR A 497 8.98 4.75 14.27
CA TYR A 497 7.87 5.36 13.52
C TYR A 497 6.97 6.17 14.45
N PRO A 498 7.00 7.51 14.38
CA PRO A 498 6.11 8.38 15.11
C PRO A 498 4.78 8.57 14.36
N THR A 499 3.68 8.19 14.96
CA THR A 499 2.33 8.56 14.53
C THR A 499 1.91 9.79 15.34
N VAL A 500 1.78 10.92 14.67
CA VAL A 500 1.39 12.18 15.31
C VAL A 500 -0.12 12.16 15.51
N LEU A 501 -0.54 12.26 16.77
CA LEU A 501 -1.93 12.33 17.18
C LEU A 501 -2.25 13.75 17.66
N ARG A 502 -3.52 14.05 17.89
CA ARG A 502 -3.95 15.38 18.33
C ARG A 502 -3.18 15.91 19.55
N ASP A 503 -3.13 15.13 20.64
CA ASP A 503 -2.60 15.56 21.93
C ASP A 503 -1.34 14.77 22.36
N SER A 504 -0.87 13.86 21.52
CA SER A 504 0.26 12.96 21.81
C SER A 504 0.97 12.53 20.52
N VAL A 505 2.08 11.83 20.67
CA VAL A 505 2.81 11.13 19.61
C VAL A 505 2.96 9.67 20.05
N LEU A 506 2.49 8.74 19.21
CA LEU A 506 2.73 7.32 19.41
C LEU A 506 4.00 6.93 18.67
N TYR A 507 5.01 6.50 19.39
CA TYR A 507 6.22 5.90 18.83
C TYR A 507 6.07 4.40 18.75
N VAL A 508 6.16 3.85 17.54
CA VAL A 508 6.26 2.41 17.28
C VAL A 508 7.71 2.11 16.91
N MET A 509 8.35 1.26 17.69
CA MET A 509 9.75 0.89 17.52
C MET A 509 9.87 -0.61 17.28
N VAL A 510 10.54 -0.99 16.20
CA VAL A 510 10.69 -2.41 15.80
C VAL A 510 12.16 -2.67 15.49
N SER A 511 12.71 -3.73 16.06
CA SER A 511 14.05 -4.21 15.75
C SER A 511 13.99 -5.48 14.89
N GLU A 512 14.60 -5.43 13.71
CA GLU A 512 14.89 -6.58 12.85
C GLU A 512 16.34 -7.09 13.08
N ARG A 513 17.03 -6.56 14.08
CA ARG A 513 18.42 -6.89 14.39
C ARG A 513 18.51 -8.12 15.28
N ASP A 514 19.63 -8.83 15.16
CA ASP A 514 20.05 -9.94 16.03
C ASP A 514 20.71 -9.49 17.36
N GLN A 515 20.75 -8.17 17.62
CA GLN A 515 21.37 -7.57 18.81
C GLN A 515 20.46 -6.52 19.40
N ASP A 516 20.46 -6.44 20.74
CA ASP A 516 19.78 -5.39 21.48
C ASP A 516 20.28 -4.01 21.06
N TYR A 517 19.40 -3.02 21.18
CA TYR A 517 19.70 -1.64 20.83
C TYR A 517 19.30 -0.70 21.96
N ASP A 518 20.30 0.01 22.52
CA ASP A 518 20.04 1.07 23.49
C ASP A 518 19.56 2.32 22.73
N LEU A 519 18.25 2.55 22.73
CA LEU A 519 17.58 3.63 22.04
C LEU A 519 17.43 4.84 22.95
N GLU A 520 17.87 5.99 22.46
CA GLU A 520 17.63 7.28 23.08
C GLU A 520 17.19 8.29 22.02
N LEU A 521 16.02 8.90 22.20
CA LEU A 521 15.49 9.95 21.34
C LEU A 521 14.83 11.08 22.13
N VAL A 522 14.71 12.24 21.46
CA VAL A 522 13.94 13.39 21.96
C VAL A 522 12.86 13.71 20.91
N ASP A 523 11.60 13.71 21.35
CA ASP A 523 10.49 14.16 20.52
C ASP A 523 10.58 15.66 20.25
N ASN A 524 10.57 16.06 18.97
CA ASN A 524 10.77 17.46 18.60
C ASN A 524 9.59 18.37 18.98
N THR A 525 8.40 17.82 19.13
CA THR A 525 7.18 18.58 19.47
C THR A 525 7.09 18.86 20.96
N SER A 526 7.15 17.81 21.78
CA SER A 526 6.97 17.91 23.23
C SER A 526 8.25 18.13 24.02
N LYS A 527 9.43 17.88 23.40
CA LYS A 527 10.74 17.76 24.04
C LYS A 527 10.83 16.61 25.04
N GLY A 528 9.88 15.69 25.00
CA GLY A 528 9.92 14.46 25.79
C GLY A 528 11.08 13.56 25.39
N GLU A 529 11.75 13.00 26.39
CA GLU A 529 12.86 12.05 26.20
C GLU A 529 12.34 10.62 26.32
N LEU A 530 12.77 9.76 25.40
CA LEU A 530 12.53 8.34 25.44
C LEU A 530 13.85 7.59 25.46
N LYS A 531 14.05 6.78 26.52
CA LYS A 531 15.23 5.93 26.70
C LYS A 531 14.78 4.53 27.02
N LEU A 532 15.21 3.57 26.24
CA LEU A 532 14.91 2.16 26.45
C LEU A 532 15.97 1.26 25.84
N ARG A 533 16.05 0.04 26.31
CA ARG A 533 16.75 -1.05 25.64
C ARG A 533 15.73 -1.83 24.81
N LEU A 534 15.81 -1.72 23.50
CA LEU A 534 14.99 -2.48 22.55
C LEU A 534 15.67 -3.84 22.33
N PRO A 535 15.05 -4.96 22.75
CA PRO A 535 15.66 -6.27 22.56
C PRO A 535 15.78 -6.66 21.08
N ALA A 536 16.70 -7.55 20.79
CA ALA A 536 16.89 -8.13 19.46
C ALA A 536 15.59 -8.77 18.96
N GLU A 537 15.20 -8.47 17.73
CA GLU A 537 14.00 -9.02 17.06
C GLU A 537 12.66 -8.76 17.80
N HIS A 538 12.57 -7.73 18.65
CA HIS A 538 11.38 -7.35 19.39
C HIS A 538 10.83 -5.97 18.99
N ALA A 539 9.68 -5.62 19.58
CA ALA A 539 9.06 -4.31 19.42
C ALA A 539 8.87 -3.62 20.78
N ALA A 540 8.78 -2.29 20.73
CA ALA A 540 8.38 -1.46 21.85
C ALA A 540 7.50 -0.32 21.36
N MET A 541 6.61 0.20 22.21
CA MET A 541 5.77 1.36 21.90
C MET A 541 5.70 2.31 23.07
N ALA A 542 5.61 3.61 22.77
CA ALA A 542 5.45 4.66 23.77
C ALA A 542 4.50 5.74 23.30
N LEU A 543 3.55 6.13 24.14
CA LEU A 543 2.69 7.30 23.91
C LEU A 543 3.23 8.48 24.70
N ILE A 544 3.71 9.52 24.00
CA ILE A 544 4.26 10.75 24.59
C ILE A 544 3.24 11.86 24.47
N ARG A 545 2.88 12.51 25.58
CA ARG A 545 1.96 13.64 25.59
C ARG A 545 2.64 14.91 25.07
N LYS A 546 2.01 15.63 24.13
CA LYS A 546 2.59 16.85 23.52
C LYS A 546 2.77 18.00 24.50
N SER A 547 1.91 18.13 25.52
CA SER A 547 1.89 19.29 26.41
C SER A 547 3.07 19.35 27.41
N ASP A 548 3.61 18.20 27.81
CA ASP A 548 4.61 18.11 28.88
C ASP A 548 5.71 17.06 28.61
N GLY A 549 5.65 16.34 27.51
CA GLY A 549 6.64 15.31 27.15
C GLY A 549 6.57 14.04 28.00
N SER A 550 5.55 13.89 28.85
CA SER A 550 5.42 12.70 29.69
C SER A 550 5.02 11.47 28.88
N ILE A 551 5.60 10.31 29.20
CA ILE A 551 5.18 9.01 28.68
C ILE A 551 3.91 8.60 29.44
N THR A 552 2.79 8.45 28.73
CA THR A 552 1.47 8.14 29.33
C THR A 552 1.07 6.68 29.18
N ALA A 553 1.62 5.97 28.22
CA ALA A 553 1.48 4.52 28.06
C ALA A 553 2.75 3.96 27.43
N LYS A 554 3.08 2.71 27.73
CA LYS A 554 4.26 2.04 27.18
C LYS A 554 4.06 0.55 27.05
N TYR A 555 4.73 -0.04 26.06
CA TYR A 555 4.79 -1.46 25.78
C TYR A 555 6.23 -1.89 25.52
N GLY A 556 6.68 -3.03 26.03
CA GLY A 556 7.98 -3.63 25.71
C GLY A 556 9.18 -3.05 26.46
N PHE A 557 8.97 -2.22 27.52
CA PHE A 557 10.04 -1.68 28.37
C PHE A 557 9.53 -1.12 29.71
#